data_4c68e3580fbd219009f283ec21a9192d
#
_entry.id   4c68e3580fbd219009f283ec21a9192d
#
_cell.length_a   1.000
_cell.length_b   1.000
_cell.length_c   1.000
_cell.angle_alpha   90.00
_cell.angle_beta   90.00
_cell.angle_gamma   90.00
#
_symmetry.space_group_name_H-M   'P 1'
#
loop_
_entity.id
_entity.type
_entity.pdbx_description
1 polymer ?
#
loop_
_entity_poly.entity_id
_entity_poly.type
_entity_poly.pdbx_seq_one_letter_code
_entity_poly.pdbx_strand_id
1 'polypeptide(L)'
;MKDTYIIGEIGQNHNGSVDIAKLIVELIARPVREDDFNIELKPMNAVKLTKRDLNEELTTSQMNRIYDTPNSFGRTYGEHRAFLELSDEEHYEVYKYAKEKGLDFVETLCAKGCMSLLKLFTPDYLKVASRDLTNLPLLEVMAETEIPIILSTGMAGKKELDDALEVITRYHNNISIL
;
A
#
# COMPACT_ATOMS: atom_id res chain seq x y z
N MET A 1 -5.55 19.50 20.39
CA MET A 1 -5.12 19.26 18.99
C MET A 1 -5.51 17.83 18.66
N LYS A 2 -6.02 17.55 17.46
CA LYS A 2 -6.19 16.15 17.03
C LYS A 2 -4.79 15.54 16.86
N ASP A 3 -4.57 14.36 17.40
CA ASP A 3 -3.30 13.65 17.17
C ASP A 3 -3.15 13.36 15.66
N THR A 4 -1.93 13.52 15.14
CA THR A 4 -1.62 13.18 13.75
C THR A 4 -1.67 11.67 13.58
N TYR A 5 -2.40 11.19 12.56
CA TYR A 5 -2.42 9.76 12.19
C TYR A 5 -1.19 9.45 11.33
N ILE A 6 -0.35 8.55 11.82
CA ILE A 6 0.93 8.23 11.18
C ILE A 6 0.89 6.81 10.62
N ILE A 7 1.18 6.68 9.32
CA ILE A 7 1.22 5.41 8.60
C ILE A 7 2.68 5.04 8.31
N GLY A 8 3.13 3.92 8.84
CA GLY A 8 4.45 3.34 8.54
C GLY A 8 4.44 2.66 7.17
N GLU A 9 5.18 3.21 6.21
CA GLU A 9 5.29 2.66 4.85
C GLU A 9 6.25 1.49 4.81
N ILE A 10 5.74 0.26 4.76
CA ILE A 10 6.55 -0.92 4.46
C ILE A 10 6.77 -1.01 2.95
N GLY A 11 5.70 -0.79 2.17
CA GLY A 11 5.75 -0.87 0.71
C GLY A 11 6.28 -2.22 0.26
N GLN A 12 7.46 -2.23 -0.36
CA GLN A 12 8.19 -3.43 -0.76
C GLN A 12 9.57 -3.55 -0.08
N ASN A 13 9.81 -2.81 1.01
CA ASN A 13 11.07 -2.89 1.76
C ASN A 13 11.27 -4.24 2.48
N HIS A 14 10.25 -5.06 2.51
CA HIS A 14 10.32 -6.45 2.98
C HIS A 14 11.15 -7.37 2.04
N ASN A 15 11.51 -6.90 0.84
CA ASN A 15 12.33 -7.66 -0.13
C ASN A 15 11.81 -9.09 -0.40
N GLY A 16 10.50 -9.27 -0.54
CA GLY A 16 9.89 -10.58 -0.78
C GLY A 16 9.88 -11.51 0.44
N SER A 17 10.10 -11.00 1.65
CA SER A 17 10.14 -11.79 2.89
C SER A 17 9.07 -11.36 3.88
N VAL A 18 8.22 -12.30 4.27
CA VAL A 18 7.22 -12.13 5.33
C VAL A 18 7.87 -11.83 6.68
N ASP A 19 8.99 -12.48 6.99
CA ASP A 19 9.70 -12.27 8.26
C ASP A 19 10.24 -10.85 8.37
N ILE A 20 10.78 -10.30 7.27
CA ILE A 20 11.23 -8.89 7.24
C ILE A 20 10.02 -7.96 7.35
N ALA A 21 8.91 -8.25 6.67
CA ALA A 21 7.69 -7.46 6.81
C ALA A 21 7.21 -7.42 8.28
N LYS A 22 7.16 -8.58 8.94
CA LYS A 22 6.79 -8.67 10.36
C LYS A 22 7.78 -7.95 11.27
N LEU A 23 9.08 -8.01 10.99
CA LEU A 23 10.08 -7.25 11.74
C LEU A 23 9.83 -5.73 11.63
N ILE A 24 9.50 -5.23 10.43
CA ILE A 24 9.17 -3.82 10.25
C ILE A 24 7.87 -3.47 11.00
N VAL A 25 6.84 -4.33 10.96
CA VAL A 25 5.62 -4.17 11.77
C VAL A 25 5.96 -4.04 13.25
N GLU A 26 6.83 -4.93 13.77
CA GLU A 26 7.28 -4.91 15.16
C GLU A 26 7.95 -3.58 15.53
N LEU A 27 8.79 -3.04 14.65
CA LEU A 27 9.48 -1.76 14.88
C LEU A 27 8.48 -0.59 14.87
N ILE A 28 7.50 -0.60 13.97
CA ILE A 28 6.46 0.44 13.86
C ILE A 28 5.54 0.44 15.08
N ALA A 29 5.26 -0.74 15.63
CA ALA A 29 4.39 -0.92 16.80
C ALA A 29 5.05 -0.53 18.14
N ARG A 30 6.35 -0.18 18.15
CA ARG A 30 7.05 0.17 19.38
C ARG A 30 7.06 1.68 19.60
N PRO A 31 6.93 2.15 20.85
CA PRO A 31 7.26 3.53 21.16
C PRO A 31 8.77 3.74 20.98
N VAL A 32 9.14 4.93 20.52
CA VAL A 32 10.54 5.33 20.36
C VAL A 32 10.88 6.34 21.45
N ARG A 33 11.86 6.02 22.27
CA ARG A 33 12.39 6.93 23.28
C ARG A 33 13.62 7.64 22.74
N GLU A 34 13.58 8.96 22.80
CA GLU A 34 14.70 9.85 22.44
C GLU A 34 15.25 10.48 23.72
N ASP A 35 16.36 9.93 24.22
CA ASP A 35 16.92 10.30 25.53
C ASP A 35 17.53 11.71 25.54
N ASP A 36 18.11 12.20 24.42
CA ASP A 36 18.72 13.52 24.31
C ASP A 36 17.69 14.65 24.50
N PHE A 37 16.45 14.41 24.08
CA PHE A 37 15.35 15.37 24.22
C PHE A 37 14.37 14.99 25.32
N ASN A 38 14.56 13.85 25.99
CA ASN A 38 13.64 13.29 26.96
C ASN A 38 12.20 13.20 26.43
N ILE A 39 12.06 12.74 25.20
CA ILE A 39 10.78 12.57 24.50
C ILE A 39 10.52 11.08 24.29
N GLU A 40 9.29 10.65 24.55
CA GLU A 40 8.78 9.35 24.14
C GLU A 40 7.76 9.56 23.02
N LEU A 41 8.07 9.05 21.83
CA LEU A 41 7.17 9.04 20.69
C LEU A 41 6.27 7.81 20.75
N LYS A 42 4.97 8.01 20.58
CA LYS A 42 3.99 6.93 20.51
C LYS A 42 4.30 6.02 19.31
N PRO A 43 3.87 4.74 19.34
CA PRO A 43 3.83 3.90 18.14
C PRO A 43 3.10 4.59 17.00
N MET A 44 3.39 4.21 15.77
CA MET A 44 2.61 4.64 14.61
C MET A 44 1.19 4.04 14.68
N ASN A 45 0.26 4.63 13.93
CA ASN A 45 -1.14 4.19 13.95
C ASN A 45 -1.39 3.00 13.03
N ALA A 46 -0.68 2.95 11.90
CA ALA A 46 -0.90 1.97 10.86
C ALA A 46 0.39 1.54 10.18
N VAL A 47 0.34 0.41 9.51
CA VAL A 47 1.33 -0.05 8.54
C VAL A 47 0.71 -0.09 7.14
N LYS A 48 1.54 0.10 6.09
CA LYS A 48 1.07 0.04 4.71
C LYS A 48 1.94 -0.88 3.86
N LEU A 49 1.28 -1.81 3.16
CA LEU A 49 1.85 -2.66 2.12
C LEU A 49 1.38 -2.23 0.72
N THR A 50 1.95 -2.86 -0.29
CA THR A 50 1.59 -2.64 -1.69
C THR A 50 1.49 -3.96 -2.41
N LYS A 51 0.31 -4.26 -2.92
CA LYS A 51 0.03 -5.42 -3.77
C LYS A 51 0.00 -5.02 -5.23
N ARG A 52 0.67 -5.81 -6.07
CA ARG A 52 0.74 -5.60 -7.52
C ARG A 52 0.27 -6.82 -8.27
N ASP A 53 -0.30 -6.60 -9.44
CA ASP A 53 -0.45 -7.60 -10.47
C ASP A 53 0.43 -7.22 -11.67
N LEU A 54 1.56 -7.88 -11.81
CA LEU A 54 2.56 -7.53 -12.81
C LEU A 54 2.05 -7.76 -14.25
N ASN A 55 1.09 -8.66 -14.43
CA ASN A 55 0.51 -8.94 -15.75
C ASN A 55 -0.46 -7.83 -16.18
N GLU A 56 -1.11 -7.17 -15.23
CA GLU A 56 -1.98 -6.02 -15.54
C GLU A 56 -1.20 -4.70 -15.59
N GLU A 57 -0.09 -4.58 -14.83
CA GLU A 57 0.67 -3.33 -14.71
C GLU A 57 1.76 -3.15 -15.75
N LEU A 58 2.36 -4.24 -16.23
CA LEU A 58 3.56 -4.21 -17.06
C LEU A 58 3.32 -4.83 -18.43
N THR A 59 3.77 -4.13 -19.46
CA THR A 59 3.85 -4.71 -20.80
C THR A 59 4.98 -5.74 -20.89
N THR A 60 4.90 -6.65 -21.86
CA THR A 60 5.98 -7.63 -22.14
C THR A 60 7.34 -6.94 -22.33
N SER A 61 7.36 -5.79 -22.97
CA SER A 61 8.59 -5.00 -23.17
C SER A 61 9.17 -4.49 -21.84
N GLN A 62 8.32 -4.03 -20.94
CA GLN A 62 8.76 -3.58 -19.60
C GLN A 62 9.25 -4.75 -18.76
N MET A 63 8.55 -5.89 -18.80
CA MET A 63 8.96 -7.12 -18.09
C MET A 63 10.36 -7.58 -18.50
N ASN A 64 10.65 -7.54 -19.81
CA ASN A 64 11.92 -8.03 -20.37
C ASN A 64 13.05 -6.97 -20.38
N ARG A 65 12.76 -5.74 -19.95
CA ARG A 65 13.77 -4.68 -19.89
C ARG A 65 14.90 -5.07 -18.93
N ILE A 66 16.15 -5.01 -19.39
CA ILE A 66 17.32 -5.22 -18.52
C ILE A 66 17.28 -4.24 -17.35
N TYR A 67 17.45 -4.77 -16.17
CA TYR A 67 17.45 -4.03 -14.91
C TYR A 67 18.68 -4.43 -14.09
N ASP A 68 19.83 -3.88 -14.50
CA ASP A 68 21.15 -4.16 -13.89
C ASP A 68 21.53 -2.98 -12.99
N THR A 69 21.14 -3.07 -11.74
CA THR A 69 21.48 -2.09 -10.69
C THR A 69 21.97 -2.83 -9.45
N PRO A 70 22.76 -2.17 -8.56
CA PRO A 70 23.25 -2.82 -7.33
C PRO A 70 22.14 -3.41 -6.44
N ASN A 71 20.91 -2.91 -6.58
CA ASN A 71 19.75 -3.31 -5.77
C ASN A 71 18.74 -4.17 -6.56
N SER A 72 19.13 -4.70 -7.74
CA SER A 72 18.23 -5.54 -8.52
C SER A 72 18.17 -6.97 -7.98
N PHE A 73 16.97 -7.55 -7.98
CA PHE A 73 16.71 -8.95 -7.76
C PHE A 73 16.37 -9.56 -9.13
N GLY A 74 17.34 -10.25 -9.76
CA GLY A 74 17.19 -10.78 -11.11
C GLY A 74 17.82 -9.89 -12.20
N ARG A 75 17.72 -10.32 -13.46
CA ARG A 75 18.36 -9.69 -14.63
C ARG A 75 17.43 -8.70 -15.35
N THR A 76 16.13 -8.92 -15.24
CA THR A 76 15.11 -8.07 -15.88
C THR A 76 14.27 -7.33 -14.83
N TYR A 77 13.58 -6.30 -15.29
CA TYR A 77 12.66 -5.55 -14.41
C TYR A 77 11.52 -6.42 -13.91
N GLY A 78 11.01 -7.32 -14.77
CA GLY A 78 9.97 -8.27 -14.38
C GLY A 78 10.44 -9.24 -13.29
N GLU A 79 11.64 -9.82 -13.43
CA GLU A 79 12.22 -10.70 -12.40
C GLU A 79 12.41 -9.95 -11.07
N HIS A 80 12.95 -8.72 -11.12
CA HIS A 80 13.10 -7.87 -9.94
C HIS A 80 11.76 -7.61 -9.26
N ARG A 81 10.73 -7.27 -10.03
CA ARG A 81 9.39 -7.00 -9.47
C ARG A 81 8.75 -8.25 -8.89
N ALA A 82 8.84 -9.39 -9.62
CA ALA A 82 8.30 -10.66 -9.16
C ALA A 82 8.93 -11.15 -7.85
N PHE A 83 10.22 -10.92 -7.67
CA PHE A 83 10.92 -11.26 -6.43
C PHE A 83 10.38 -10.48 -5.22
N LEU A 84 9.94 -9.25 -5.44
CA LEU A 84 9.44 -8.37 -4.38
C LEU A 84 7.97 -8.62 -4.01
N GLU A 85 7.22 -9.36 -4.82
CA GLU A 85 5.80 -9.58 -4.54
C GLU A 85 5.61 -10.68 -3.48
N LEU A 86 4.71 -10.41 -2.55
CA LEU A 86 4.16 -11.39 -1.63
C LEU A 86 2.87 -11.99 -2.21
N SER A 87 2.59 -13.25 -1.93
CA SER A 87 1.30 -13.88 -2.26
C SER A 87 0.15 -13.25 -1.44
N ASP A 88 -1.09 -13.56 -1.79
CA ASP A 88 -2.26 -13.08 -1.04
C ASP A 88 -2.26 -13.64 0.38
N GLU A 89 -1.84 -14.90 0.57
CA GLU A 89 -1.72 -15.56 1.87
C GLU A 89 -0.62 -14.91 2.72
N GLU A 90 0.51 -14.52 2.12
CA GLU A 90 1.59 -13.83 2.80
C GLU A 90 1.18 -12.41 3.22
N HIS A 91 0.44 -11.66 2.40
CA HIS A 91 -0.19 -10.40 2.81
C HIS A 91 -1.13 -10.61 4.01
N TYR A 92 -1.96 -11.65 3.97
CA TYR A 92 -2.86 -11.98 5.06
C TYR A 92 -2.10 -12.32 6.36
N GLU A 93 -0.95 -12.98 6.24
CA GLU A 93 -0.12 -13.29 7.39
C GLU A 93 0.45 -12.02 8.05
N VAL A 94 0.92 -11.07 7.24
CA VAL A 94 1.40 -9.76 7.74
C VAL A 94 0.24 -8.92 8.31
N TYR A 95 -0.93 -8.94 7.66
CA TYR A 95 -2.15 -8.30 8.17
C TYR A 95 -2.50 -8.79 9.58
N LYS A 96 -2.61 -10.12 9.78
CA LYS A 96 -2.90 -10.69 11.10
C LYS A 96 -1.91 -10.21 12.14
N TYR A 97 -0.62 -10.25 11.81
CA TYR A 97 0.42 -9.82 12.73
C TYR A 97 0.33 -8.33 13.08
N ALA A 98 0.03 -7.47 12.11
CA ALA A 98 -0.19 -6.04 12.36
C ALA A 98 -1.40 -5.81 13.29
N LYS A 99 -2.50 -6.54 13.07
CA LYS A 99 -3.69 -6.45 13.95
C LYS A 99 -3.40 -6.97 15.37
N GLU A 100 -2.61 -8.02 15.54
CA GLU A 100 -2.14 -8.51 16.85
C GLU A 100 -1.31 -7.47 17.60
N LYS A 101 -0.58 -6.61 16.87
CA LYS A 101 0.19 -5.48 17.43
C LYS A 101 -0.66 -4.22 17.67
N GLY A 102 -1.94 -4.25 17.36
CA GLY A 102 -2.85 -3.12 17.55
C GLY A 102 -2.72 -2.02 16.49
N LEU A 103 -2.11 -2.32 15.34
CA LEU A 103 -1.97 -1.38 14.23
C LEU A 103 -3.14 -1.53 13.25
N ASP A 104 -3.54 -0.41 12.66
CA ASP A 104 -4.37 -0.43 11.46
C ASP A 104 -3.54 -0.90 10.26
N PHE A 105 -4.21 -1.46 9.26
CA PHE A 105 -3.58 -1.98 8.06
C PHE A 105 -4.09 -1.26 6.82
N VAL A 106 -3.16 -0.69 6.07
CA VAL A 106 -3.43 0.02 4.83
C VAL A 106 -2.89 -0.79 3.66
N GLU A 107 -3.70 -1.03 2.64
CA GLU A 107 -3.27 -1.76 1.46
C GLU A 107 -3.33 -0.88 0.21
N THR A 108 -2.21 -0.78 -0.51
CA THR A 108 -2.20 -0.17 -1.85
C THR A 108 -2.43 -1.24 -2.89
N LEU A 109 -3.56 -1.19 -3.58
CA LEU A 109 -3.87 -2.08 -4.70
C LEU A 109 -3.54 -1.36 -6.01
N CYS A 110 -2.64 -1.95 -6.80
CA CYS A 110 -2.12 -1.32 -8.02
C CYS A 110 -2.81 -1.77 -9.31
N ALA A 111 -3.69 -2.75 -9.23
CA ALA A 111 -4.43 -3.29 -10.37
C ALA A 111 -5.74 -3.95 -9.89
N LYS A 112 -6.68 -4.21 -10.82
CA LYS A 112 -7.95 -4.88 -10.48
C LYS A 112 -7.72 -6.32 -9.99
N GLY A 113 -6.76 -7.04 -10.56
CA GLY A 113 -6.40 -8.39 -10.12
C GLY A 113 -6.02 -8.46 -8.64
N CYS A 114 -5.46 -7.38 -8.08
CA CYS A 114 -5.13 -7.28 -6.66
C CYS A 114 -6.35 -7.32 -5.72
N MET A 115 -7.58 -7.10 -6.24
CA MET A 115 -8.81 -7.17 -5.45
C MET A 115 -9.07 -8.58 -4.89
N SER A 116 -8.42 -9.63 -5.44
CA SER A 116 -8.47 -11.00 -4.90
C SER A 116 -8.07 -11.06 -3.42
N LEU A 117 -7.17 -10.19 -2.99
CA LEU A 117 -6.68 -10.07 -1.62
C LEU A 117 -7.82 -9.83 -0.61
N LEU A 118 -8.84 -9.07 -1.01
CA LEU A 118 -9.98 -8.73 -0.16
C LEU A 118 -10.91 -9.91 0.14
N LYS A 119 -10.70 -11.07 -0.52
CA LYS A 119 -11.37 -12.33 -0.16
C LYS A 119 -10.81 -12.95 1.12
N LEU A 120 -9.57 -12.62 1.49
CA LEU A 120 -8.89 -13.15 2.66
C LEU A 120 -9.04 -12.25 3.88
N PHE A 121 -9.03 -10.94 3.68
CA PHE A 121 -9.19 -9.97 4.78
C PHE A 121 -9.67 -8.61 4.26
N THR A 122 -10.16 -7.79 5.18
CA THR A 122 -10.54 -6.41 4.90
C THR A 122 -9.53 -5.48 5.59
N PRO A 123 -8.72 -4.71 4.83
CA PRO A 123 -7.85 -3.69 5.41
C PRO A 123 -8.69 -2.55 5.99
N ASP A 124 -8.09 -1.78 6.91
CA ASP A 124 -8.77 -0.61 7.49
C ASP A 124 -8.88 0.54 6.47
N TYR A 125 -7.96 0.60 5.52
CA TYR A 125 -7.95 1.59 4.43
C TYR A 125 -7.40 0.98 3.14
N LEU A 126 -7.96 1.40 2.01
CA LEU A 126 -7.37 1.22 0.69
C LEU A 126 -6.63 2.48 0.27
N LYS A 127 -5.43 2.33 -0.28
CA LYS A 127 -4.61 3.44 -0.76
C LYS A 127 -4.56 3.44 -2.27
N VAL A 128 -4.81 4.59 -2.87
CA VAL A 128 -4.59 4.85 -4.29
C VAL A 128 -3.26 5.57 -4.47
N ALA A 129 -2.35 4.97 -5.22
CA ALA A 129 -1.08 5.61 -5.58
C ALA A 129 -1.32 6.79 -6.53
N SER A 130 -0.45 7.82 -6.50
CA SER A 130 -0.58 9.00 -7.36
C SER A 130 -0.69 8.66 -8.85
N ARG A 131 0.05 7.64 -9.31
CA ARG A 131 0.01 7.17 -10.70
C ARG A 131 -1.32 6.55 -11.11
N ASP A 132 -2.11 6.07 -10.13
CA ASP A 132 -3.36 5.35 -10.37
C ASP A 132 -4.59 6.25 -10.16
N LEU A 133 -4.40 7.54 -9.87
CA LEU A 133 -5.50 8.50 -9.68
C LEU A 133 -6.42 8.58 -10.90
N THR A 134 -5.86 8.44 -12.09
CA THR A 134 -6.61 8.48 -13.36
C THR A 134 -7.11 7.10 -13.81
N ASN A 135 -6.81 6.04 -13.07
CA ASN A 135 -7.30 4.70 -13.33
C ASN A 135 -8.74 4.53 -12.80
N LEU A 136 -9.68 5.27 -13.40
CA LEU A 136 -11.08 5.30 -12.94
C LEU A 136 -11.70 3.90 -12.79
N PRO A 137 -11.42 2.91 -13.68
CA PRO A 137 -11.92 1.56 -13.50
C PRO A 137 -11.37 0.83 -12.25
N LEU A 138 -10.16 1.16 -11.78
CA LEU A 138 -9.63 0.64 -10.53
C LEU A 138 -10.29 1.34 -9.34
N LEU A 139 -10.44 2.68 -9.42
CA LEU A 139 -11.10 3.45 -8.37
C LEU A 139 -12.54 2.98 -8.13
N GLU A 140 -13.26 2.66 -9.20
CA GLU A 140 -14.64 2.18 -9.13
C GLU A 140 -14.73 0.88 -8.33
N VAL A 141 -13.93 -0.16 -8.67
CA VAL A 141 -13.97 -1.44 -7.95
C VAL A 141 -13.45 -1.32 -6.52
N MET A 142 -12.53 -0.39 -6.25
CA MET A 142 -12.12 -0.10 -4.88
C MET A 142 -13.24 0.57 -4.07
N ALA A 143 -13.95 1.53 -4.66
CA ALA A 143 -15.04 2.25 -4.02
C ALA A 143 -16.27 1.35 -3.75
N GLU A 144 -16.54 0.37 -4.62
CA GLU A 144 -17.59 -0.64 -4.42
C GLU A 144 -17.44 -1.43 -3.13
N THR A 145 -16.22 -1.51 -2.58
CA THR A 145 -15.97 -2.22 -1.31
C THR A 145 -16.42 -1.44 -0.07
N GLU A 146 -16.72 -0.15 -0.22
CA GLU A 146 -17.02 0.79 0.87
C GLU A 146 -15.91 0.94 1.93
N ILE A 147 -14.73 0.34 1.69
CA ILE A 147 -13.55 0.51 2.55
C ILE A 147 -13.06 1.97 2.41
N PRO A 148 -12.71 2.67 3.50
CA PRO A 148 -12.18 4.03 3.44
C PRO A 148 -10.98 4.14 2.50
N ILE A 149 -10.98 5.17 1.63
CA ILE A 149 -9.93 5.37 0.62
C ILE A 149 -9.01 6.54 1.01
N ILE A 150 -7.71 6.29 0.91
CA ILE A 150 -6.67 7.33 0.97
C ILE A 150 -6.18 7.59 -0.46
N LEU A 151 -6.37 8.81 -0.96
CA LEU A 151 -6.14 9.19 -2.34
C LEU A 151 -4.92 10.09 -2.46
N SER A 152 -3.85 9.64 -3.13
CA SER A 152 -2.68 10.47 -3.43
C SER A 152 -2.86 11.22 -4.75
N THR A 153 -2.46 12.50 -4.78
CA THR A 153 -2.73 13.42 -5.91
C THR A 153 -1.46 13.91 -6.62
N GLY A 154 -0.28 13.40 -6.26
CA GLY A 154 1.02 13.95 -6.66
C GLY A 154 1.36 13.95 -8.15
N MET A 155 0.57 13.29 -9.03
CA MET A 155 0.80 13.22 -10.48
C MET A 155 -0.39 13.74 -11.29
N ALA A 156 -1.29 14.50 -10.68
CA ALA A 156 -2.54 14.90 -11.28
C ALA A 156 -2.88 16.37 -11.00
N GLY A 157 -3.68 16.95 -11.87
CA GLY A 157 -4.27 18.27 -11.67
C GLY A 157 -5.67 18.18 -11.05
N LYS A 158 -6.30 19.36 -10.94
CA LYS A 158 -7.63 19.46 -10.32
C LYS A 158 -8.68 18.64 -11.07
N LYS A 159 -8.63 18.62 -12.40
CA LYS A 159 -9.61 17.91 -13.22
C LYS A 159 -9.57 16.41 -12.96
N GLU A 160 -8.39 15.82 -12.96
CA GLU A 160 -8.20 14.39 -12.69
C GLU A 160 -8.64 14.02 -11.28
N LEU A 161 -8.42 14.90 -10.30
CA LEU A 161 -8.93 14.73 -8.94
C LEU A 161 -10.46 14.79 -8.90
N ASP A 162 -11.08 15.77 -9.56
CA ASP A 162 -12.53 15.91 -9.63
C ASP A 162 -13.15 14.65 -10.28
N ASP A 163 -12.58 14.16 -11.39
CA ASP A 163 -13.03 12.93 -12.08
C ASP A 163 -12.92 11.70 -11.15
N ALA A 164 -11.82 11.56 -10.41
CA ALA A 164 -11.62 10.48 -9.44
C ALA A 164 -12.65 10.54 -8.29
N LEU A 165 -12.87 11.72 -7.74
CA LEU A 165 -13.85 11.94 -6.66
C LEU A 165 -15.27 11.66 -7.14
N GLU A 166 -15.62 12.04 -8.37
CA GLU A 166 -16.93 11.73 -8.97
C GLU A 166 -17.18 10.22 -9.00
N VAL A 167 -16.19 9.42 -9.35
CA VAL A 167 -16.31 7.95 -9.36
C VAL A 167 -16.49 7.41 -7.93
N ILE A 168 -15.62 7.79 -7.00
CA ILE A 168 -15.62 7.20 -5.65
C ILE A 168 -16.89 7.61 -4.88
N THR A 169 -17.32 8.87 -5.00
CA THR A 169 -18.47 9.40 -4.24
C THR A 169 -19.82 8.84 -4.68
N ARG A 170 -19.89 8.07 -5.77
CA ARG A 170 -21.09 7.28 -6.12
C ARG A 170 -21.36 6.18 -5.11
N TYR A 171 -20.35 5.74 -4.38
CA TYR A 171 -20.42 4.61 -3.44
C TYR A 171 -20.34 5.09 -1.98
N HIS A 172 -19.32 5.90 -1.63
CA HIS A 172 -19.12 6.42 -0.28
C HIS A 172 -18.35 7.74 -0.24
N ASN A 173 -18.33 8.40 0.93
CA ASN A 173 -17.61 9.66 1.15
C ASN A 173 -16.43 9.53 2.14
N ASN A 174 -16.03 8.30 2.50
CA ASN A 174 -14.89 8.06 3.39
C ASN A 174 -13.58 8.17 2.62
N ILE A 175 -13.19 9.41 2.30
CA ILE A 175 -12.02 9.70 1.48
C ILE A 175 -11.10 10.65 2.24
N SER A 176 -9.80 10.29 2.28
CA SER A 176 -8.72 11.18 2.73
C SER A 176 -7.84 11.51 1.53
N ILE A 177 -7.53 12.79 1.32
CA ILE A 177 -6.73 13.28 0.19
C ILE A 177 -5.36 13.71 0.71
N LEU A 178 -4.27 13.24 0.01
CA LEU A 178 -2.88 13.56 0.32
C LEU A 178 -2.23 14.34 -0.83
#